data_8ac78f8b4450e94814a74de8e2ac6273
#
_entry.id   8ac78f8b4450e94814a74de8e2ac6273
#
_cell.length_a   1.000
_cell.length_b   1.000
_cell.length_c   1.000
_cell.angle_alpha   90.00
_cell.angle_beta   90.00
_cell.angle_gamma   90.00
#
_symmetry.space_group_name_H-M   'P 1'
#
loop_
_entity.id
_entity.type
_entity.pdbx_description
1 polymer ?
#
loop_
_entity_poly.entity_id
_entity_poly.type
_entity_poly.pdbx_seq_one_letter_code
_entity_poly.pdbx_strand_id
1 'polypeptide(L)'
;VLLECGHIYNDTIAGAYVELARRFPQLTVRRLGGLTPATSEEKLLALAAADVFCSPADNLQETFGLSVLEAMASGLPVIASDWNGYRDLVQHGHTGWLVPCRDLLKTQSKPSALDQQFALGLKDYDSTVGLHSLGVVLDHQALEAALNDLLESPERCQAMGDAGAARIQTLFHWDQVCQQYRQLWKELNAIRLKHGEI
;
A
#
# COMPACT_ATOMS: atom_id res chain seq x y z
N VAL A 1 4.43 -8.05 18.54
CA VAL A 1 5.42 -8.54 17.54
C VAL A 1 5.24 -7.74 16.27
N LEU A 2 6.33 -7.22 15.70
CA LEU A 2 6.34 -6.67 14.35
C LEU A 2 6.81 -7.74 13.36
N LEU A 3 5.97 -8.06 12.38
CA LEU A 3 6.27 -8.99 11.32
C LEU A 3 6.56 -8.20 10.04
N GLU A 4 7.82 -8.20 9.59
CA GLU A 4 8.24 -7.57 8.33
C GLU A 4 8.32 -8.66 7.25
N CYS A 5 7.63 -8.43 6.12
CA CYS A 5 7.65 -9.37 4.99
C CYS A 5 7.94 -8.62 3.69
N GLY A 6 9.02 -8.99 3.00
CA GLY A 6 9.36 -8.29 1.76
C GLY A 6 10.78 -8.50 1.27
N HIS A 7 11.25 -7.55 0.45
CA HIS A 7 12.57 -7.52 -0.14
C HIS A 7 13.33 -6.27 0.28
N ILE A 8 14.57 -6.44 0.69
CA ILE A 8 15.50 -5.35 1.02
C ILE A 8 16.58 -5.33 -0.06
N TYR A 9 16.69 -4.23 -0.77
CA TYR A 9 17.48 -4.12 -2.00
C TYR A 9 19.01 -4.16 -1.80
N ASN A 10 19.52 -3.84 -0.60
CA ASN A 10 20.97 -3.86 -0.34
C ASN A 10 21.32 -3.98 1.15
N ASP A 11 22.59 -4.33 1.41
CA ASP A 11 23.12 -4.55 2.76
C ASP A 11 23.08 -3.31 3.64
N THR A 12 23.23 -2.11 3.07
CA THR A 12 23.21 -0.85 3.82
C THR A 12 21.83 -0.63 4.44
N ILE A 13 20.78 -0.83 3.64
CA ILE A 13 19.39 -0.73 4.12
C ILE A 13 19.08 -1.83 5.12
N ALA A 14 19.52 -3.07 4.85
CA ALA A 14 19.35 -4.19 5.77
C ALA A 14 20.00 -3.91 7.14
N GLY A 15 21.22 -3.36 7.14
CA GLY A 15 21.94 -2.96 8.35
C GLY A 15 21.20 -1.86 9.12
N ALA A 16 20.64 -0.87 8.42
CA ALA A 16 19.86 0.21 9.04
C ALA A 16 18.61 -0.32 9.76
N TYR A 17 17.89 -1.26 9.16
CA TYR A 17 16.73 -1.90 9.81
C TYR A 17 17.12 -2.71 11.05
N VAL A 18 18.23 -3.43 11.01
CA VAL A 18 18.74 -4.17 12.18
C VAL A 18 19.11 -3.21 13.30
N GLU A 19 19.81 -2.11 12.98
CA GLU A 19 20.21 -1.11 13.98
C GLU A 19 18.98 -0.38 14.57
N LEU A 20 17.98 -0.09 13.73
CA LEU A 20 16.73 0.50 14.21
C LEU A 20 16.02 -0.42 15.19
N ALA A 21 15.90 -1.73 14.88
CA ALA A 21 15.27 -2.70 15.75
C ALA A 21 15.97 -2.79 17.13
N ARG A 22 17.29 -2.64 17.19
CA ARG A 22 18.06 -2.62 18.45
C ARG A 22 17.70 -1.48 19.39
N ARG A 23 17.20 -0.37 18.84
CA ARG A 23 16.77 0.80 19.65
C ARG A 23 15.46 0.55 20.40
N PHE A 24 14.72 -0.48 20.02
CA PHE A 24 13.44 -0.86 20.60
C PHE A 24 13.48 -2.32 21.13
N PRO A 25 14.26 -2.60 22.19
CA PRO A 25 14.47 -3.98 22.68
C PRO A 25 13.19 -4.64 23.21
N GLN A 26 12.16 -3.85 23.53
CA GLN A 26 10.84 -4.33 23.93
C GLN A 26 10.01 -4.84 22.74
N LEU A 27 10.38 -4.51 21.51
CA LEU A 27 9.67 -4.90 20.30
C LEU A 27 10.34 -6.15 19.70
N THR A 28 9.62 -7.25 19.64
CA THR A 28 10.08 -8.42 18.90
C THR A 28 9.85 -8.21 17.42
N VAL A 29 10.91 -8.12 16.63
CA VAL A 29 10.85 -8.01 15.16
C VAL A 29 11.15 -9.38 14.56
N ARG A 30 10.28 -9.84 13.66
CA ARG A 30 10.46 -11.04 12.84
C ARG A 30 10.45 -10.63 11.38
N ARG A 31 11.42 -11.12 10.61
CA ARG A 31 11.54 -10.79 9.19
C ARG A 31 11.46 -12.03 8.33
N LEU A 32 10.58 -11.98 7.33
CA LEU A 32 10.45 -12.97 6.26
C LEU A 32 10.94 -12.33 4.95
N GLY A 33 11.85 -12.98 4.27
CA GLY A 33 12.63 -12.39 3.19
C GLY A 33 13.84 -11.61 3.71
N GLY A 34 14.21 -10.55 3.05
CA GLY A 34 15.43 -9.77 3.32
C GLY A 34 16.14 -9.45 2.01
N LEU A 35 17.46 -9.68 1.91
CA LEU A 35 18.19 -9.53 0.65
C LEU A 35 17.72 -10.52 -0.44
N THR A 36 17.16 -11.65 -0.04
CA THR A 36 16.36 -12.51 -0.91
C THR A 36 14.88 -12.17 -0.67
N PRO A 37 14.09 -11.98 -1.73
CA PRO A 37 12.65 -11.72 -1.58
C PRO A 37 11.95 -12.82 -0.79
N ALA A 38 10.95 -12.47 0.00
CA ALA A 38 10.07 -13.46 0.64
C ALA A 38 9.35 -14.28 -0.44
N THR A 39 9.24 -15.58 -0.21
CA THR A 39 8.48 -16.48 -1.07
C THR A 39 6.98 -16.22 -0.95
N SER A 40 6.19 -16.70 -1.92
CA SER A 40 4.73 -16.62 -1.85
C SER A 40 4.16 -17.35 -0.63
N GLU A 41 4.77 -18.48 -0.24
CA GLU A 41 4.38 -19.23 0.95
C GLU A 41 4.66 -18.44 2.23
N GLU A 42 5.85 -17.86 2.37
CA GLU A 42 6.19 -16.98 3.50
C GLU A 42 5.25 -15.79 3.61
N LYS A 43 4.89 -15.18 2.49
CA LYS A 43 3.91 -14.08 2.47
C LYS A 43 2.53 -14.53 2.95
N LEU A 44 2.03 -15.67 2.47
CA LEU A 44 0.75 -16.22 2.92
C LEU A 44 0.77 -16.56 4.42
N LEU A 45 1.86 -17.13 4.91
CA LEU A 45 2.05 -17.42 6.34
C LEU A 45 2.09 -16.13 7.16
N ALA A 46 2.76 -15.07 6.67
CA ALA A 46 2.78 -13.78 7.33
C ALA A 46 1.37 -13.17 7.46
N LEU A 47 0.60 -13.20 6.38
CA LEU A 47 -0.78 -12.70 6.38
C LEU A 47 -1.68 -13.53 7.30
N ALA A 48 -1.51 -14.85 7.32
CA ALA A 48 -2.28 -15.74 8.19
C ALA A 48 -1.94 -15.60 9.69
N ALA A 49 -0.73 -15.15 10.02
CA ALA A 49 -0.26 -14.98 11.39
C ALA A 49 -0.46 -13.57 11.95
N ALA A 50 -0.81 -12.61 11.10
CA ALA A 50 -0.96 -11.23 11.49
C ALA A 50 -2.37 -10.94 12.05
N ASP A 51 -2.46 -9.96 12.94
CA ASP A 51 -3.72 -9.43 13.45
C ASP A 51 -4.11 -8.12 12.72
N VAL A 52 -3.12 -7.36 12.26
CA VAL A 52 -3.29 -6.09 11.56
C VAL A 52 -2.26 -5.98 10.45
N PHE A 53 -2.66 -5.51 9.29
CA PHE A 53 -1.74 -5.16 8.20
C PHE A 53 -1.50 -3.66 8.18
N CYS A 54 -0.21 -3.25 8.11
CA CYS A 54 0.17 -1.84 8.10
C CYS A 54 1.08 -1.54 6.90
N SER A 55 0.66 -0.60 6.04
CA SER A 55 1.41 -0.14 4.86
C SER A 55 1.41 1.39 4.77
N PRO A 56 2.29 2.07 5.52
CA PRO A 56 2.42 3.52 5.49
C PRO A 56 3.29 3.99 4.32
N ALA A 57 2.97 3.54 3.09
CA ALA A 57 3.73 3.89 1.89
C ALA A 57 3.56 5.38 1.53
N ASP A 58 4.63 5.99 1.07
CA ASP A 58 4.74 7.41 0.76
C ASP A 58 5.35 7.68 -0.63
N ASN A 59 5.59 6.65 -1.42
CA ASN A 59 6.23 6.79 -2.72
C ASN A 59 5.23 6.98 -3.86
N LEU A 60 5.66 7.67 -4.92
CA LEU A 60 4.85 7.96 -6.10
C LEU A 60 4.45 6.71 -6.92
N GLN A 61 5.16 5.61 -6.74
CA GLN A 61 4.93 4.37 -7.49
C GLN A 61 3.80 3.51 -6.94
N GLU A 62 3.32 3.79 -5.72
CA GLU A 62 2.20 3.03 -5.16
C GLU A 62 0.91 3.46 -5.84
N THR A 63 0.65 2.89 -6.99
CA THR A 63 -0.48 3.27 -7.84
C THR A 63 -1.74 2.48 -7.56
N PHE A 64 -1.63 1.29 -6.97
CA PHE A 64 -2.78 0.42 -6.70
C PHE A 64 -2.78 -0.19 -5.30
N GLY A 65 -1.73 -0.92 -4.91
CA GLY A 65 -1.61 -1.51 -3.57
C GLY A 65 -2.03 -2.98 -3.50
N LEU A 66 -1.38 -3.83 -4.30
CA LEU A 66 -1.66 -5.28 -4.27
C LEU A 66 -1.50 -5.89 -2.88
N SER A 67 -0.51 -5.45 -2.10
CA SER A 67 -0.29 -5.94 -0.74
C SER A 67 -1.45 -5.62 0.20
N VAL A 68 -2.08 -4.46 0.02
CA VAL A 68 -3.31 -4.07 0.74
C VAL A 68 -4.47 -4.98 0.36
N LEU A 69 -4.65 -5.25 -0.94
CA LEU A 69 -5.70 -6.19 -1.40
C LEU A 69 -5.51 -7.61 -0.85
N GLU A 70 -4.28 -8.09 -0.85
CA GLU A 70 -3.94 -9.41 -0.32
C GLU A 70 -4.22 -9.50 1.19
N ALA A 71 -3.92 -8.46 1.94
CA ALA A 71 -4.22 -8.38 3.36
C ALA A 71 -5.75 -8.35 3.61
N MET A 72 -6.48 -7.52 2.88
CA MET A 72 -7.95 -7.47 2.96
C MET A 72 -8.57 -8.82 2.56
N ALA A 73 -8.06 -9.47 1.51
CA ALA A 73 -8.52 -10.80 1.09
C ALA A 73 -8.26 -11.88 2.15
N SER A 74 -7.24 -11.68 2.98
CA SER A 74 -6.91 -12.57 4.11
C SER A 74 -7.73 -12.25 5.37
N GLY A 75 -8.65 -11.29 5.32
CA GLY A 75 -9.49 -10.89 6.44
C GLY A 75 -8.79 -10.01 7.47
N LEU A 76 -7.68 -9.35 7.08
CA LEU A 76 -6.98 -8.44 7.97
C LEU A 76 -7.55 -7.02 7.87
N PRO A 77 -7.74 -6.33 9.00
CA PRO A 77 -7.93 -4.89 8.99
C PRO A 77 -6.65 -4.21 8.51
N VAL A 78 -6.79 -3.15 7.74
CA VAL A 78 -5.67 -2.48 7.09
C VAL A 78 -5.49 -1.08 7.65
N ILE A 79 -4.23 -0.72 7.94
CA ILE A 79 -3.80 0.66 8.14
C ILE A 79 -2.91 1.03 6.96
N ALA A 80 -3.34 1.99 6.15
CA ALA A 80 -2.60 2.43 4.97
C ALA A 80 -2.53 3.96 4.92
N SER A 81 -1.56 4.49 4.19
CA SER A 81 -1.49 5.92 3.93
C SER A 81 -2.73 6.39 3.16
N ASP A 82 -3.24 7.57 3.44
CA ASP A 82 -4.20 8.27 2.58
C ASP A 82 -3.49 8.78 1.32
N TRP A 83 -3.10 7.83 0.45
CA TRP A 83 -2.20 8.05 -0.66
C TRP A 83 -2.59 7.25 -1.89
N ASN A 84 -2.52 7.87 -3.07
CA ASN A 84 -2.70 7.23 -4.39
C ASN A 84 -3.80 6.14 -4.40
N GLY A 85 -3.49 4.96 -4.93
CA GLY A 85 -4.41 3.84 -5.11
C GLY A 85 -5.00 3.26 -3.81
N TYR A 86 -4.38 3.48 -2.67
CA TYR A 86 -4.93 3.02 -1.39
C TYR A 86 -6.30 3.63 -1.07
N ARG A 87 -6.55 4.87 -1.55
CA ARG A 87 -7.85 5.56 -1.42
C ARG A 87 -9.00 4.83 -2.10
N ASP A 88 -8.69 4.12 -3.18
CA ASP A 88 -9.69 3.35 -3.93
C ASP A 88 -9.97 1.99 -3.28
N LEU A 89 -9.00 1.47 -2.54
CA LEU A 89 -9.07 0.16 -1.91
C LEU A 89 -9.71 0.22 -0.52
N VAL A 90 -9.19 1.09 0.35
CA VAL A 90 -9.55 1.15 1.77
C VAL A 90 -10.68 2.16 2.00
N GLN A 91 -11.76 1.70 2.60
CA GLN A 91 -12.83 2.55 3.12
C GLN A 91 -12.51 2.93 4.56
N HIS A 92 -12.09 4.19 4.76
CA HIS A 92 -11.69 4.70 6.06
C HIS A 92 -12.77 4.47 7.14
N GLY A 93 -12.37 3.88 8.26
CA GLY A 93 -13.25 3.56 9.38
C GLY A 93 -14.18 2.36 9.18
N HIS A 94 -14.14 1.70 8.01
CA HIS A 94 -14.98 0.55 7.69
C HIS A 94 -14.17 -0.71 7.34
N THR A 95 -13.26 -0.63 6.38
CA THR A 95 -12.39 -1.75 5.99
C THR A 95 -10.95 -1.57 6.47
N GLY A 96 -10.66 -0.46 7.14
CA GLY A 96 -9.34 -0.10 7.65
C GLY A 96 -9.25 1.39 7.95
N TRP A 97 -8.05 1.83 8.29
CA TRP A 97 -7.72 3.22 8.55
C TRP A 97 -6.84 3.79 7.44
N LEU A 98 -7.23 4.95 6.88
CA LEU A 98 -6.37 5.76 6.03
C LEU A 98 -5.70 6.84 6.88
N VAL A 99 -4.38 6.80 6.93
CA VAL A 99 -3.54 7.75 7.69
C VAL A 99 -3.24 8.96 6.82
N PRO A 100 -3.54 10.18 7.25
CA PRO A 100 -3.31 11.38 6.47
C PRO A 100 -1.85 11.54 6.04
N CYS A 101 -1.64 11.88 4.75
CA CYS A 101 -0.34 12.19 4.18
C CYS A 101 -0.37 13.54 3.48
N ARG A 102 0.75 14.24 3.51
CA ARG A 102 0.95 15.51 2.79
C ARG A 102 2.22 15.46 1.95
N ASP A 103 2.07 15.73 0.68
CA ASP A 103 3.18 15.92 -0.24
C ASP A 103 3.57 17.42 -0.22
N LEU A 104 4.69 17.71 0.40
CA LEU A 104 5.21 19.08 0.53
C LEU A 104 5.77 19.62 -0.81
N LEU A 105 6.13 18.74 -1.74
CA LEU A 105 6.65 19.13 -3.05
C LEU A 105 5.52 19.51 -4.02
N LYS A 106 4.34 18.94 -3.84
CA LYS A 106 3.16 19.18 -4.69
C LYS A 106 2.42 20.51 -4.40
N THR A 107 2.82 21.23 -3.36
CA THR A 107 2.17 22.50 -2.98
C THR A 107 2.50 23.68 -3.92
N GLN A 108 3.41 23.47 -4.86
CA GLN A 108 3.82 24.52 -5.82
C GLN A 108 3.11 24.32 -7.16
N SER A 109 2.65 25.42 -7.73
CA SER A 109 2.07 25.46 -9.09
C SER A 109 3.10 25.26 -10.21
N LYS A 110 4.37 25.13 -9.89
CA LYS A 110 5.49 24.95 -10.82
C LYS A 110 6.19 23.63 -10.50
N PRO A 111 6.80 22.97 -11.53
CA PRO A 111 7.63 21.79 -11.31
C PRO A 111 8.71 22.06 -10.28
N SER A 112 8.91 21.12 -9.37
CA SER A 112 9.99 21.20 -8.38
C SER A 112 11.37 21.16 -9.06
N ALA A 113 12.41 21.53 -8.34
CA ALA A 113 13.78 21.37 -8.85
C ALA A 113 14.10 19.89 -9.15
N LEU A 114 13.49 18.97 -8.42
CA LEU A 114 13.63 17.52 -8.63
C LEU A 114 12.99 17.09 -9.95
N ASP A 115 11.77 17.57 -10.25
CA ASP A 115 11.09 17.29 -11.53
C ASP A 115 11.89 17.82 -12.73
N GLN A 116 12.47 19.01 -12.58
CA GLN A 116 13.31 19.62 -13.61
C GLN A 116 14.60 18.80 -13.84
N GLN A 117 15.27 18.33 -12.77
CA GLN A 117 16.45 17.48 -12.89
C GLN A 117 16.14 16.16 -13.56
N PHE A 118 15.00 15.55 -13.26
CA PHE A 118 14.54 14.34 -13.94
C PHE A 118 14.25 14.60 -15.43
N ALA A 119 13.51 15.65 -15.76
CA ALA A 119 13.18 16.01 -17.13
C ALA A 119 14.42 16.31 -17.99
N LEU A 120 15.50 16.82 -17.37
CA LEU A 120 16.78 17.09 -18.03
C LEU A 120 17.71 15.87 -18.07
N GLY A 121 17.29 14.70 -17.54
CA GLY A 121 18.11 13.51 -17.49
C GLY A 121 19.29 13.59 -16.51
N LEU A 122 19.27 14.54 -15.57
CA LEU A 122 20.31 14.71 -14.55
C LEU A 122 20.14 13.76 -13.37
N LYS A 123 18.97 13.15 -13.24
CA LYS A 123 18.64 12.12 -12.25
C LYS A 123 17.89 10.98 -12.93
N ASP A 124 18.17 9.76 -12.48
CA ASP A 124 17.41 8.58 -12.86
C ASP A 124 16.06 8.54 -12.14
N TYR A 125 15.19 7.61 -12.57
CA TYR A 125 13.86 7.45 -12.03
C TYR A 125 13.84 7.05 -10.55
N ASP A 126 14.64 6.07 -10.17
CA ASP A 126 14.66 5.52 -8.81
C ASP A 126 15.14 6.57 -7.80
N SER A 127 16.21 7.31 -8.14
CA SER A 127 16.67 8.43 -7.31
C SER A 127 15.63 9.54 -7.20
N THR A 128 14.89 9.80 -8.26
CA THR A 128 13.82 10.83 -8.26
C THR A 128 12.68 10.41 -7.36
N VAL A 129 12.19 9.18 -7.46
CA VAL A 129 11.13 8.64 -6.61
C VAL A 129 11.56 8.61 -5.14
N GLY A 130 12.77 8.12 -4.85
CA GLY A 130 13.30 8.06 -3.50
C GLY A 130 13.46 9.44 -2.84
N LEU A 131 13.91 10.44 -3.59
CA LEU A 131 14.01 11.82 -3.09
C LEU A 131 12.65 12.50 -2.94
N HIS A 132 11.69 12.15 -3.81
CA HIS A 132 10.33 12.69 -3.70
C HIS A 132 9.64 12.18 -2.43
N SER A 133 9.80 10.92 -2.08
CA SER A 133 9.18 10.36 -0.87
C SER A 133 9.69 11.01 0.41
N LEU A 134 10.91 11.58 0.44
CA LEU A 134 11.38 12.40 1.56
C LEU A 134 10.59 13.71 1.75
N GLY A 135 9.87 14.14 0.73
CA GLY A 135 8.97 15.30 0.78
C GLY A 135 7.54 14.96 1.22
N VAL A 136 7.22 13.69 1.43
CA VAL A 136 5.91 13.24 1.90
C VAL A 136 5.92 13.08 3.41
N VAL A 137 4.97 13.72 4.07
CA VAL A 137 4.82 13.66 5.53
C VAL A 137 3.59 12.83 5.88
N LEU A 138 3.81 11.78 6.65
CA LEU A 138 2.76 10.94 7.25
C LEU A 138 2.39 11.50 8.63
N ASP A 139 1.10 11.51 8.95
CA ASP A 139 0.62 11.87 10.28
C ASP A 139 0.87 10.71 11.27
N HIS A 140 1.97 10.79 12.03
CA HIS A 140 2.35 9.77 12.99
C HIS A 140 1.36 9.63 14.16
N GLN A 141 0.68 10.72 14.56
CA GLN A 141 -0.31 10.67 15.63
C GLN A 141 -1.56 9.90 15.17
N ALA A 142 -1.99 10.14 13.93
CA ALA A 142 -3.08 9.37 13.32
C ALA A 142 -2.71 7.89 13.12
N LEU A 143 -1.47 7.59 12.77
CA LEU A 143 -0.98 6.20 12.66
C LEU A 143 -1.00 5.51 14.02
N GLU A 144 -0.49 6.16 15.06
CA GLU A 144 -0.50 5.63 16.42
C GLU A 144 -1.92 5.39 16.93
N ALA A 145 -2.82 6.36 16.71
CA ALA A 145 -4.22 6.22 17.09
C ALA A 145 -4.90 5.04 16.38
N ALA A 146 -4.65 4.85 15.08
CA ALA A 146 -5.19 3.74 14.30
C ALA A 146 -4.66 2.37 14.79
N LEU A 147 -3.37 2.29 15.15
CA LEU A 147 -2.79 1.08 15.72
C LEU A 147 -3.39 0.75 17.08
N ASN A 148 -3.47 1.73 17.97
CA ASN A 148 -4.03 1.54 19.30
C ASN A 148 -5.51 1.12 19.24
N ASP A 149 -6.30 1.76 18.38
CA ASP A 149 -7.71 1.43 18.19
C ASP A 149 -7.92 -0.04 17.79
N LEU A 150 -7.11 -0.58 16.89
CA LEU A 150 -7.21 -1.98 16.47
C LEU A 150 -6.63 -2.95 17.52
N LEU A 151 -5.53 -2.59 18.17
CA LEU A 151 -4.90 -3.45 19.18
C LEU A 151 -5.73 -3.54 20.47
N GLU A 152 -6.51 -2.51 20.79
CA GLU A 152 -7.37 -2.45 22.00
C GLU A 152 -8.78 -3.01 21.76
N SER A 153 -9.20 -3.20 20.51
CA SER A 153 -10.56 -3.69 20.17
C SER A 153 -10.53 -4.86 19.18
N PRO A 154 -10.43 -6.11 19.68
CA PRO A 154 -10.50 -7.32 18.85
C PRO A 154 -11.77 -7.39 18.00
N GLU A 155 -12.90 -6.94 18.53
CA GLU A 155 -14.19 -6.92 17.82
C GLU A 155 -14.14 -6.00 16.60
N ARG A 156 -13.52 -4.83 16.72
CA ARG A 156 -13.32 -3.90 15.61
C ARG A 156 -12.35 -4.45 14.59
N CYS A 157 -11.27 -5.06 15.07
CA CYS A 157 -10.28 -5.74 14.24
C CYS A 157 -10.98 -6.77 13.34
N GLN A 158 -11.77 -7.66 13.92
CA GLN A 158 -12.54 -8.67 13.18
C GLN A 158 -13.56 -8.05 12.23
N ALA A 159 -14.35 -7.07 12.70
CA ALA A 159 -15.37 -6.43 11.86
C ALA A 159 -14.79 -5.72 10.63
N MET A 160 -13.65 -5.02 10.79
CA MET A 160 -12.96 -4.39 9.68
C MET A 160 -12.33 -5.40 8.71
N GLY A 161 -11.77 -6.48 9.22
CA GLY A 161 -11.22 -7.57 8.43
C GLY A 161 -12.31 -8.25 7.58
N ASP A 162 -13.44 -8.60 8.18
CA ASP A 162 -14.59 -9.19 7.50
C ASP A 162 -15.15 -8.27 6.40
N ALA A 163 -15.28 -6.97 6.71
CA ALA A 163 -15.72 -5.97 5.75
C ALA A 163 -14.74 -5.82 4.58
N GLY A 164 -13.43 -5.87 4.87
CA GLY A 164 -12.36 -5.88 3.88
C GLY A 164 -12.46 -7.08 2.94
N ALA A 165 -12.56 -8.28 3.49
CA ALA A 165 -12.70 -9.52 2.71
C ALA A 165 -13.96 -9.51 1.84
N ALA A 166 -15.09 -9.07 2.37
CA ALA A 166 -16.35 -8.93 1.61
C ALA A 166 -16.20 -7.94 0.44
N ARG A 167 -15.51 -6.81 0.65
CA ARG A 167 -15.22 -5.84 -0.40
C ARG A 167 -14.38 -6.43 -1.52
N ILE A 168 -13.33 -7.22 -1.19
CA ILE A 168 -12.50 -7.91 -2.18
C ILE A 168 -13.33 -8.85 -3.03
N GLN A 169 -14.16 -9.69 -2.42
CA GLN A 169 -15.03 -10.64 -3.13
C GLN A 169 -16.01 -9.93 -4.06
N THR A 170 -16.51 -8.76 -3.65
CA THR A 170 -17.53 -8.04 -4.43
C THR A 170 -16.98 -7.23 -5.58
N LEU A 171 -15.79 -6.61 -5.41
CA LEU A 171 -15.28 -5.62 -6.37
C LEU A 171 -14.00 -6.05 -7.09
N PHE A 172 -13.14 -6.83 -6.44
CA PHE A 172 -11.77 -7.10 -6.91
C PHE A 172 -11.54 -8.58 -7.23
N HIS A 173 -12.53 -9.46 -7.01
CA HIS A 173 -12.42 -10.85 -7.45
C HIS A 173 -12.32 -10.92 -8.98
N TRP A 174 -11.47 -11.79 -9.50
CA TRP A 174 -11.19 -11.90 -10.93
C TRP A 174 -12.44 -12.08 -11.79
N ASP A 175 -13.44 -12.81 -11.32
CA ASP A 175 -14.70 -13.00 -12.07
C ASP A 175 -15.43 -11.67 -12.29
N GLN A 176 -15.46 -10.81 -11.27
CA GLN A 176 -16.07 -9.48 -11.35
C GLN A 176 -15.27 -8.56 -12.29
N VAL A 177 -13.95 -8.54 -12.15
CA VAL A 177 -13.06 -7.76 -13.01
C VAL A 177 -13.21 -8.20 -14.47
N CYS A 178 -13.17 -9.50 -14.75
CA CYS A 178 -13.36 -10.04 -16.10
C CYS A 178 -14.74 -9.71 -16.66
N GLN A 179 -15.79 -9.74 -15.85
CA GLN A 179 -17.12 -9.37 -16.28
C GLN A 179 -17.22 -7.88 -16.67
N GLN A 180 -16.61 -7.00 -15.89
CA GLN A 180 -16.55 -5.57 -16.19
C GLN A 180 -15.79 -5.30 -17.50
N TYR A 181 -14.65 -5.95 -17.73
CA TYR A 181 -13.92 -5.85 -19.01
C TYR A 181 -14.73 -6.35 -20.19
N ARG A 182 -15.43 -7.48 -20.06
CA ARG A 182 -16.31 -7.99 -21.13
C ARG A 182 -17.44 -7.00 -21.46
N GLN A 183 -18.01 -6.35 -20.45
CA GLN A 183 -19.03 -5.34 -20.64
C GLN A 183 -18.47 -4.11 -21.34
N LEU A 184 -17.33 -3.59 -20.87
CA LEU A 184 -16.62 -2.47 -21.50
C LEU A 184 -16.32 -2.75 -22.98
N TRP A 185 -15.81 -3.93 -23.31
CA TRP A 185 -15.53 -4.30 -24.72
C TRP A 185 -16.77 -4.32 -25.59
N LYS A 186 -17.92 -4.76 -25.05
CA LYS A 186 -19.21 -4.71 -25.79
C LYS A 186 -19.62 -3.26 -26.07
N GLU A 187 -19.50 -2.40 -25.09
CA GLU A 187 -19.83 -0.98 -25.22
C GLU A 187 -18.91 -0.27 -26.23
N LEU A 188 -17.61 -0.48 -26.13
CA LEU A 188 -16.64 0.06 -27.10
C LEU A 188 -16.88 -0.44 -28.51
N ASN A 189 -17.22 -1.72 -28.68
CA ASN A 189 -17.56 -2.27 -29.98
C ASN A 189 -18.85 -1.64 -30.55
N ALA A 190 -19.86 -1.41 -29.73
CA ALA A 190 -21.09 -0.73 -30.15
C ALA A 190 -20.81 0.71 -30.59
N ILE A 191 -19.95 1.43 -29.86
CA ILE A 191 -19.51 2.79 -30.23
C ILE A 191 -18.79 2.77 -31.58
N ARG A 192 -17.83 1.87 -31.76
CA ARG A 192 -17.08 1.72 -33.01
C ARG A 192 -17.99 1.47 -34.21
N LEU A 193 -18.93 0.54 -34.09
CA LEU A 193 -19.88 0.22 -35.16
C LEU A 193 -20.80 1.41 -35.51
N LYS A 194 -21.18 2.20 -34.51
CA LYS A 194 -22.01 3.40 -34.70
C LYS A 194 -21.27 4.52 -35.44
N HIS A 195 -19.96 4.63 -35.25
CA HIS A 195 -19.14 5.67 -35.91
C HIS A 195 -18.53 5.21 -37.22
N GLY A 196 -18.77 3.97 -37.67
CA GLY A 196 -18.32 3.47 -38.98
C GLY A 196 -16.80 3.25 -39.10
N GLU A 197 -16.08 3.24 -38.00
CA GLU A 197 -14.65 2.89 -37.97
C GLU A 197 -14.52 1.37 -37.84
N ILE A 198 -14.06 0.75 -38.92
CA ILE A 198 -13.72 -0.67 -38.98
C ILE A 198 -12.22 -0.83 -38.80
#